data_6ff2ccd94bb1ab8507dcf02a85a9ca46
#
_entry.id   6ff2ccd94bb1ab8507dcf02a85a9ca46
#
_cell.length_a   1.000
_cell.length_b   1.000
_cell.length_c   1.000
_cell.angle_alpha   90.00
_cell.angle_beta   90.00
_cell.angle_gamma   90.00
#
_symmetry.space_group_name_H-M   'P 1'
#
loop_
_entity.id
_entity.type
_entity.pdbx_description
1 polymer ?
#
loop_
_entity_poly.entity_id
_entity_poly.type
_entity_poly.pdbx_seq_one_letter_code
_entity_poly.pdbx_strand_id
1 'polypeptide(L)'
;MTDPGKAEELFLAPRAGSAMFQAFCRVFFICYCRLTVAGQSHLPASPFIICSNHASHVDSAVLMTASGLPFSAFALLGASDYFFDSWRTRFLVSRFMNVIPIDRQAQPKSLRRSLALCEEFLQRTHGNLILYPEGTRSRDGEIQTFKKGAGLFAADLGVPVVPAHIEGTRNILAKGEFVPRPGPVSVRFGEPVIFESNQFDPRWGRGPRRAAVELLEQRIRSLSQTPPAGDMIRLAEGPEKEKQATISISAAAQGGGNAKSPTRRRISE
;
A
#
# COMPACT_ATOMS: atom_id res chain seq x y z
N MET A 1 -32.38 -10.73 -11.71
CA MET A 1 -32.38 -11.08 -10.28
C MET A 1 -31.18 -11.95 -10.04
N THR A 2 -30.08 -11.38 -9.59
CA THR A 2 -28.86 -12.09 -9.20
C THR A 2 -29.09 -12.64 -7.80
N ASP A 3 -28.89 -13.95 -7.65
CA ASP A 3 -28.99 -14.70 -6.39
C ASP A 3 -28.07 -14.04 -5.34
N PRO A 4 -28.58 -13.48 -4.24
CA PRO A 4 -27.78 -12.81 -3.22
C PRO A 4 -26.90 -13.78 -2.42
N GLY A 5 -27.00 -15.09 -2.66
CA GLY A 5 -26.23 -16.13 -1.97
C GLY A 5 -24.90 -16.51 -2.61
N LYS A 6 -24.62 -16.09 -3.86
CA LYS A 6 -23.44 -16.55 -4.63
C LYS A 6 -22.25 -15.58 -4.68
N ALA A 7 -22.31 -14.43 -4.05
CA ALA A 7 -21.48 -13.30 -4.46
C ALA A 7 -20.29 -12.93 -3.57
N GLU A 8 -19.94 -13.68 -2.53
CA GLU A 8 -18.91 -13.15 -1.63
C GLU A 8 -18.07 -14.26 -1.00
N GLU A 9 -17.36 -15.00 -1.85
CA GLU A 9 -16.28 -15.89 -1.44
C GLU A 9 -14.93 -15.20 -1.65
N LEU A 10 -13.97 -15.51 -0.81
CA LEU A 10 -12.58 -15.08 -0.95
C LEU A 10 -11.98 -15.70 -2.23
N PHE A 11 -11.64 -14.86 -3.21
CA PHE A 11 -11.01 -15.32 -4.44
C PHE A 11 -9.49 -15.30 -4.28
N LEU A 12 -8.88 -16.49 -4.23
CA LEU A 12 -7.43 -16.64 -4.24
C LEU A 12 -6.97 -16.98 -5.67
N ALA A 13 -6.08 -16.12 -6.20
CA ALA A 13 -5.48 -16.35 -7.50
C ALA A 13 -4.51 -17.56 -7.46
N PRO A 14 -4.45 -18.38 -8.53
CA PRO A 14 -3.45 -19.44 -8.65
C PRO A 14 -2.04 -18.84 -8.56
N ARG A 15 -1.15 -19.43 -7.76
CA ARG A 15 0.21 -18.94 -7.56
C ARG A 15 1.00 -18.79 -8.86
N ALA A 16 0.85 -19.71 -9.81
CA ALA A 16 1.50 -19.62 -11.11
C ALA A 16 1.02 -18.42 -11.94
N GLY A 17 -0.30 -18.14 -11.96
CA GLY A 17 -0.86 -16.97 -12.63
C GLY A 17 -0.36 -15.67 -12.02
N SER A 18 -0.35 -15.56 -10.70
CA SER A 18 0.18 -14.39 -9.98
C SER A 18 1.67 -14.19 -10.25
N ALA A 19 2.49 -15.24 -10.28
CA ALA A 19 3.92 -15.14 -10.54
C ALA A 19 4.22 -14.68 -11.98
N MET A 20 3.50 -15.21 -12.95
CA MET A 20 3.63 -14.80 -14.36
C MET A 20 3.25 -13.33 -14.53
N PHE A 21 2.15 -12.91 -13.92
CA PHE A 21 1.68 -11.52 -13.96
C PHE A 21 2.67 -10.59 -13.23
N GLN A 22 3.22 -11.01 -12.11
CA GLN A 22 4.29 -10.26 -11.41
C GLN A 22 5.52 -10.06 -12.30
N ALA A 23 6.00 -11.10 -12.97
CA ALA A 23 7.14 -11.00 -13.87
C ALA A 23 6.87 -9.99 -15.01
N PHE A 24 5.69 -10.06 -15.62
CA PHE A 24 5.25 -9.09 -16.64
C PHE A 24 5.22 -7.67 -16.08
N CYS A 25 4.59 -7.45 -14.92
CA CYS A 25 4.48 -6.13 -14.31
C CYS A 25 5.86 -5.56 -13.92
N ARG A 26 6.77 -6.38 -13.42
CA ARG A 26 8.14 -5.93 -13.11
C ARG A 26 8.85 -5.40 -14.35
N VAL A 27 8.84 -6.15 -15.45
CA VAL A 27 9.44 -5.69 -16.70
C VAL A 27 8.74 -4.43 -17.21
N PHE A 28 7.41 -4.41 -17.22
CA PHE A 28 6.62 -3.28 -17.68
C PHE A 28 6.91 -2.00 -16.87
N PHE A 29 6.83 -2.06 -15.53
CA PHE A 29 7.01 -0.87 -14.70
C PHE A 29 8.46 -0.41 -14.63
N ILE A 30 9.43 -1.32 -14.71
CA ILE A 30 10.85 -0.96 -14.73
C ILE A 30 11.26 -0.34 -16.07
N CYS A 31 10.94 -1.02 -17.18
CA CYS A 31 11.44 -0.63 -18.49
C CYS A 31 10.57 0.45 -19.16
N TYR A 32 9.26 0.33 -19.03
CA TYR A 32 8.31 1.19 -19.74
C TYR A 32 7.87 2.40 -18.92
N CYS A 33 7.69 2.22 -17.60
CA CYS A 33 7.19 3.26 -16.70
C CYS A 33 8.26 3.89 -15.80
N ARG A 34 9.51 3.45 -15.89
CA ARG A 34 10.63 3.98 -15.07
C ARG A 34 10.26 4.13 -13.61
N LEU A 35 9.75 3.04 -13.00
CA LEU A 35 9.29 3.03 -11.61
C LEU A 35 10.43 3.37 -10.65
N THR A 36 10.17 4.34 -9.79
CA THR A 36 11.04 4.71 -8.66
C THR A 36 10.30 4.47 -7.34
N VAL A 37 11.03 4.03 -6.33
CA VAL A 37 10.47 3.66 -5.02
C VAL A 37 11.27 4.34 -3.91
N ALA A 38 10.57 4.89 -2.93
CA ALA A 38 11.16 5.41 -1.70
C ALA A 38 10.47 4.80 -0.47
N GLY A 39 11.21 4.64 0.62
CA GLY A 39 10.67 4.13 1.89
C GLY A 39 10.28 2.65 1.86
N GLN A 40 10.82 1.83 0.96
CA GLN A 40 10.55 0.39 0.93
C GLN A 40 10.96 -0.29 2.25
N SER A 41 11.97 0.23 2.94
CA SER A 41 12.39 -0.21 4.27
C SER A 41 11.36 0.00 5.38
N HIS A 42 10.35 0.84 5.15
CA HIS A 42 9.22 1.03 6.09
C HIS A 42 8.20 -0.10 6.05
N LEU A 43 8.27 -0.99 5.05
CA LEU A 43 7.35 -2.13 4.99
C LEU A 43 7.68 -3.11 6.13
N PRO A 44 6.73 -3.35 7.05
CA PRO A 44 6.95 -4.30 8.14
C PRO A 44 6.91 -5.74 7.64
N ALA A 45 7.23 -6.68 8.52
CA ALA A 45 6.94 -8.09 8.26
C ALA A 45 5.42 -8.28 8.08
N SER A 46 5.02 -9.15 7.13
CA SER A 46 3.61 -9.50 6.91
C SER A 46 2.99 -10.14 8.16
N PRO A 47 1.71 -9.89 8.46
CA PRO A 47 0.73 -9.16 7.65
C PRO A 47 0.69 -7.65 7.91
N PHE A 48 0.37 -6.87 6.88
CA PHE A 48 0.13 -5.42 6.96
C PHE A 48 -0.87 -4.94 5.90
N ILE A 49 -1.31 -3.70 6.01
CA ILE A 49 -2.19 -3.03 5.03
C ILE A 49 -1.40 -1.91 4.36
N ILE A 50 -1.37 -1.85 3.02
CA ILE A 50 -0.96 -0.65 2.30
C ILE A 50 -2.21 0.22 2.07
N CYS A 51 -2.20 1.44 2.59
CA CYS A 51 -3.24 2.43 2.37
C CYS A 51 -2.73 3.53 1.44
N SER A 52 -3.33 3.68 0.26
CA SER A 52 -2.79 4.57 -0.79
C SER A 52 -3.89 5.39 -1.47
N ASN A 53 -3.50 6.52 -2.11
CA ASN A 53 -4.32 7.22 -3.09
C ASN A 53 -4.60 6.34 -4.32
N HIS A 54 -5.62 6.65 -5.10
CA HIS A 54 -6.07 5.84 -6.23
C HIS A 54 -6.40 6.69 -7.46
N ALA A 55 -5.61 6.58 -8.51
CA ALA A 55 -5.77 7.37 -9.74
C ALA A 55 -5.88 6.51 -11.01
N SER A 56 -5.44 5.24 -10.98
CA SER A 56 -5.33 4.38 -12.15
C SER A 56 -5.69 2.93 -11.88
N HIS A 57 -6.02 2.19 -12.93
CA HIS A 57 -6.17 0.73 -12.87
C HIS A 57 -4.87 -0.02 -12.53
N VAL A 58 -3.71 0.59 -12.81
CA VAL A 58 -2.41 -0.04 -12.59
C VAL A 58 -1.85 0.18 -11.18
N ASP A 59 -2.50 1.00 -10.35
CA ASP A 59 -2.00 1.37 -9.00
C ASP A 59 -1.68 0.15 -8.14
N SER A 60 -2.57 -0.85 -8.12
CA SER A 60 -2.36 -2.05 -7.32
C SER A 60 -1.15 -2.86 -7.78
N ALA A 61 -0.97 -3.01 -9.10
CA ALA A 61 0.18 -3.70 -9.66
C ALA A 61 1.48 -2.91 -9.43
N VAL A 62 1.40 -1.57 -9.43
CA VAL A 62 2.53 -0.68 -9.08
C VAL A 62 2.92 -0.86 -7.62
N LEU A 63 1.97 -0.82 -6.68
CA LEU A 63 2.23 -1.03 -5.25
C LEU A 63 2.84 -2.40 -4.97
N MET A 64 2.27 -3.46 -5.55
CA MET A 64 2.81 -4.82 -5.42
C MET A 64 4.22 -4.93 -6.00
N THR A 65 4.50 -4.31 -7.15
CA THR A 65 5.84 -4.28 -7.74
C THR A 65 6.81 -3.51 -6.87
N ALA A 66 6.42 -2.33 -6.38
CA ALA A 66 7.22 -1.46 -5.53
C ALA A 66 7.54 -2.09 -4.17
N SER A 67 6.64 -2.92 -3.64
CA SER A 67 6.88 -3.62 -2.36
C SER A 67 7.98 -4.66 -2.45
N GLY A 68 8.27 -5.20 -3.64
CA GLY A 68 9.21 -6.31 -3.82
C GLY A 68 8.67 -7.69 -3.41
N LEU A 69 7.49 -7.75 -2.79
CA LEU A 69 6.86 -8.98 -2.30
C LEU A 69 6.12 -9.75 -3.42
N PRO A 70 5.85 -11.04 -3.25
CA PRO A 70 5.06 -11.80 -4.21
C PRO A 70 3.63 -11.25 -4.36
N PHE A 71 3.12 -11.18 -5.59
CA PHE A 71 1.75 -10.70 -5.85
C PHE A 71 0.69 -11.57 -5.16
N SER A 72 0.95 -12.88 -5.04
CA SER A 72 0.08 -13.80 -4.29
C SER A 72 -0.02 -13.50 -2.80
N ALA A 73 0.91 -12.70 -2.25
CA ALA A 73 0.89 -12.27 -0.86
C ALA A 73 -0.05 -11.06 -0.61
N PHE A 74 -0.71 -10.53 -1.64
CA PHE A 74 -1.60 -9.39 -1.51
C PHE A 74 -3.04 -9.76 -1.86
N ALA A 75 -4.00 -9.14 -1.16
CA ALA A 75 -5.40 -9.06 -1.59
C ALA A 75 -5.83 -7.60 -1.72
N LEU A 76 -6.57 -7.33 -2.78
CA LEU A 76 -7.11 -6.01 -3.08
C LEU A 76 -8.51 -5.89 -2.49
N LEU A 77 -8.78 -4.82 -1.75
CA LEU A 77 -10.12 -4.47 -1.35
C LEU A 77 -10.81 -3.75 -2.52
N GLY A 78 -11.56 -4.51 -3.30
CA GLY A 78 -12.17 -4.06 -4.54
C GLY A 78 -13.68 -3.92 -4.48
N ALA A 79 -14.21 -2.91 -5.14
CA ALA A 79 -15.65 -2.68 -5.19
C ALA A 79 -16.38 -3.83 -5.90
N SER A 80 -17.36 -4.42 -5.24
CA SER A 80 -18.13 -5.57 -5.72
C SER A 80 -18.83 -5.28 -7.05
N ASP A 81 -19.40 -4.09 -7.21
CA ASP A 81 -20.03 -3.63 -8.43
C ASP A 81 -19.09 -3.55 -9.64
N TYR A 82 -17.80 -3.31 -9.42
CA TYR A 82 -16.83 -3.20 -10.50
C TYR A 82 -16.22 -4.55 -10.92
N PHE A 83 -15.87 -5.39 -9.95
CA PHE A 83 -15.16 -6.64 -10.22
C PHE A 83 -16.10 -7.81 -10.55
N PHE A 84 -17.36 -7.74 -10.10
CA PHE A 84 -18.28 -8.88 -10.13
C PHE A 84 -19.46 -8.72 -11.09
N ASP A 85 -19.69 -7.55 -11.67
CA ASP A 85 -20.75 -7.31 -12.66
C ASP A 85 -20.50 -8.02 -14.01
N SER A 86 -19.21 -8.24 -14.35
CA SER A 86 -18.82 -8.96 -15.57
C SER A 86 -18.08 -10.25 -15.23
N TRP A 87 -18.60 -11.39 -15.70
CA TRP A 87 -17.93 -12.69 -15.54
C TRP A 87 -16.51 -12.70 -16.15
N ARG A 88 -16.29 -11.92 -17.24
CA ARG A 88 -14.98 -11.79 -17.91
C ARG A 88 -13.98 -11.07 -17.01
N THR A 89 -14.36 -9.94 -16.44
CA THR A 89 -13.52 -9.17 -15.52
C THR A 89 -13.22 -9.99 -14.26
N ARG A 90 -14.23 -10.64 -13.69
CA ARG A 90 -14.08 -11.54 -12.55
C ARG A 90 -13.10 -12.68 -12.85
N PHE A 91 -13.27 -13.38 -13.97
CA PHE A 91 -12.42 -14.49 -14.39
C PHE A 91 -10.96 -14.01 -14.61
N LEU A 92 -10.77 -12.90 -15.31
CA LEU A 92 -9.44 -12.38 -15.60
C LEU A 92 -8.71 -11.94 -14.32
N VAL A 93 -9.37 -11.14 -13.48
CA VAL A 93 -8.76 -10.61 -12.26
C VAL A 93 -8.45 -11.73 -11.28
N SER A 94 -9.37 -12.68 -11.05
CA SER A 94 -9.16 -13.79 -10.12
C SER A 94 -8.05 -14.77 -10.53
N ARG A 95 -7.59 -14.73 -11.79
CA ARG A 95 -6.44 -15.54 -12.25
C ARG A 95 -5.10 -14.95 -11.82
N PHE A 96 -5.04 -13.66 -11.52
CA PHE A 96 -3.79 -12.94 -11.32
C PHE A 96 -3.68 -12.26 -9.97
N MET A 97 -4.82 -11.89 -9.36
CA MET A 97 -4.87 -11.13 -8.12
C MET A 97 -5.93 -11.70 -7.16
N ASN A 98 -5.62 -11.69 -5.87
CA ASN A 98 -6.62 -11.95 -4.85
C ASN A 98 -7.47 -10.69 -4.68
N VAL A 99 -8.80 -10.83 -4.63
CA VAL A 99 -9.73 -9.71 -4.46
C VAL A 99 -10.73 -10.03 -3.37
N ILE A 100 -10.88 -9.09 -2.46
CA ILE A 100 -11.91 -9.12 -1.41
C ILE A 100 -12.98 -8.09 -1.78
N PRO A 101 -14.23 -8.51 -1.97
CA PRO A 101 -15.32 -7.61 -2.35
C PRO A 101 -15.67 -6.63 -1.23
N ILE A 102 -15.82 -5.35 -1.58
CA ILE A 102 -16.35 -4.30 -0.71
C ILE A 102 -17.58 -3.66 -1.35
N ASP A 103 -18.64 -3.50 -0.57
CA ASP A 103 -19.79 -2.72 -0.95
C ASP A 103 -19.49 -1.21 -0.82
N ARG A 104 -19.59 -0.47 -1.93
CA ARG A 104 -19.40 0.99 -1.94
C ARG A 104 -20.48 1.75 -1.20
N GLN A 105 -21.67 1.18 -1.06
CA GLN A 105 -22.76 1.80 -0.29
C GLN A 105 -22.48 1.74 1.21
N ALA A 106 -21.44 1.00 1.62
CA ALA A 106 -20.95 0.93 3.00
C ALA A 106 -22.05 0.54 4.00
N GLN A 107 -22.96 -0.35 3.61
CA GLN A 107 -23.97 -0.85 4.53
C GLN A 107 -23.29 -1.61 5.67
N PRO A 108 -23.72 -1.45 6.93
CA PRO A 108 -23.03 -2.04 8.07
C PRO A 108 -22.88 -3.56 8.00
N LYS A 109 -23.85 -4.26 7.41
CA LYS A 109 -23.82 -5.72 7.25
C LYS A 109 -22.79 -6.16 6.21
N SER A 110 -22.71 -5.48 5.07
CA SER A 110 -21.75 -5.80 4.01
C SER A 110 -20.32 -5.44 4.41
N LEU A 111 -20.11 -4.31 5.12
CA LEU A 111 -18.79 -3.93 5.65
C LEU A 111 -18.25 -4.96 6.65
N ARG A 112 -19.10 -5.46 7.57
CA ARG A 112 -18.70 -6.53 8.50
C ARG A 112 -18.30 -7.80 7.79
N ARG A 113 -19.01 -8.16 6.70
CA ARG A 113 -18.65 -9.33 5.90
C ARG A 113 -17.32 -9.13 5.18
N SER A 114 -17.10 -7.98 4.56
CA SER A 114 -15.80 -7.66 3.96
C SER A 114 -14.66 -7.70 4.97
N LEU A 115 -14.90 -7.21 6.20
CA LEU A 115 -13.94 -7.28 7.30
C LEU A 115 -13.61 -8.74 7.66
N ALA A 116 -14.61 -9.59 7.80
CA ALA A 116 -14.42 -11.01 8.09
C ALA A 116 -13.62 -11.74 6.99
N LEU A 117 -13.85 -11.39 5.70
CA LEU A 117 -13.05 -11.91 4.59
C LEU A 117 -11.60 -11.42 4.63
N CYS A 118 -11.36 -10.17 5.07
CA CYS A 118 -10.00 -9.67 5.30
C CYS A 118 -9.30 -10.44 6.41
N GLU A 119 -9.97 -10.65 7.54
CA GLU A 119 -9.47 -11.44 8.67
C GLU A 119 -9.14 -12.88 8.22
N GLU A 120 -10.05 -13.53 7.50
CA GLU A 120 -9.82 -14.87 6.95
C GLU A 120 -8.59 -14.91 6.04
N PHE A 121 -8.44 -13.93 5.13
CA PHE A 121 -7.28 -13.85 4.25
C PHE A 121 -5.98 -13.70 5.05
N LEU A 122 -5.93 -12.75 6.00
CA LEU A 122 -4.75 -12.50 6.82
C LEU A 122 -4.35 -13.75 7.64
N GLN A 123 -5.33 -14.44 8.24
CA GLN A 123 -5.09 -15.64 9.03
C GLN A 123 -4.61 -16.83 8.20
N ARG A 124 -5.23 -17.05 7.03
CA ARG A 124 -4.93 -18.22 6.18
C ARG A 124 -3.63 -18.08 5.38
N THR A 125 -3.29 -16.88 4.97
CA THR A 125 -2.19 -16.67 4.01
C THR A 125 -1.00 -15.93 4.63
N HIS A 126 -1.16 -15.31 5.80
CA HIS A 126 -0.23 -14.33 6.36
C HIS A 126 0.13 -13.24 5.34
N GLY A 127 -0.82 -12.92 4.46
CA GLY A 127 -0.64 -11.97 3.37
C GLY A 127 -0.92 -10.54 3.79
N ASN A 128 -0.95 -9.64 2.81
CA ASN A 128 -1.09 -8.20 2.99
C ASN A 128 -2.33 -7.70 2.26
N LEU A 129 -2.87 -6.57 2.68
CA LEU A 129 -4.02 -5.96 2.05
C LEU A 129 -3.64 -4.65 1.36
N ILE A 130 -4.34 -4.31 0.27
CA ILE A 130 -4.28 -3.00 -0.36
C ILE A 130 -5.64 -2.34 -0.24
N LEU A 131 -5.65 -1.16 0.39
CA LEU A 131 -6.83 -0.36 0.66
C LEU A 131 -6.71 1.01 -0.02
N TYR A 132 -7.74 1.38 -0.78
CA TYR A 132 -7.88 2.72 -1.34
C TYR A 132 -9.00 3.47 -0.59
N PRO A 133 -8.64 4.37 0.35
CA PRO A 133 -9.62 4.99 1.24
C PRO A 133 -10.57 5.96 0.54
N GLU A 134 -10.24 6.43 -0.65
CA GLU A 134 -11.08 7.24 -1.52
C GLU A 134 -12.32 6.47 -2.03
N GLY A 135 -12.22 5.13 -2.11
CA GLY A 135 -13.29 4.24 -2.58
C GLY A 135 -13.64 4.37 -4.06
N THR A 136 -12.93 5.21 -4.79
CA THR A 136 -13.01 5.36 -6.25
C THR A 136 -11.72 5.95 -6.79
N ARG A 137 -11.45 5.77 -8.06
CA ARG A 137 -10.30 6.42 -8.72
C ARG A 137 -10.57 7.90 -8.91
N SER A 138 -9.57 8.71 -8.60
CA SER A 138 -9.54 10.14 -8.90
C SER A 138 -9.65 10.37 -10.42
N ARG A 139 -10.30 11.45 -10.82
CA ARG A 139 -10.43 11.85 -12.23
C ARG A 139 -9.38 12.87 -12.64
N ASP A 140 -8.94 13.68 -11.71
CA ASP A 140 -7.96 14.77 -11.89
C ASP A 140 -6.54 14.37 -11.47
N GLY A 141 -6.39 13.27 -10.72
CA GLY A 141 -5.12 12.80 -10.16
C GLY A 141 -4.92 13.26 -8.73
N GLU A 142 -5.75 14.18 -8.23
CA GLU A 142 -5.66 14.68 -6.86
C GLU A 142 -6.19 13.67 -5.85
N ILE A 143 -5.63 13.70 -4.64
CA ILE A 143 -6.08 12.86 -3.52
C ILE A 143 -7.45 13.33 -3.08
N GLN A 144 -8.45 12.46 -3.23
CA GLN A 144 -9.82 12.74 -2.84
C GLN A 144 -9.99 12.57 -1.32
N THR A 145 -11.10 13.08 -0.78
CA THR A 145 -11.46 12.90 0.64
C THR A 145 -11.67 11.42 0.95
N PHE A 146 -11.10 10.97 2.05
CA PHE A 146 -11.16 9.58 2.48
C PHE A 146 -12.53 9.24 3.07
N LYS A 147 -13.06 8.07 2.70
CA LYS A 147 -14.34 7.58 3.19
C LYS A 147 -14.21 7.01 4.61
N LYS A 148 -15.20 7.28 5.44
CA LYS A 148 -15.27 6.80 6.83
C LYS A 148 -15.14 5.27 6.95
N GLY A 149 -15.62 4.51 5.95
CA GLY A 149 -15.52 3.05 5.91
C GLY A 149 -14.08 2.52 5.85
N ALA A 150 -13.14 3.30 5.33
CA ALA A 150 -11.72 2.91 5.31
C ALA A 150 -11.14 2.78 6.74
N GLY A 151 -11.61 3.60 7.68
CA GLY A 151 -11.19 3.53 9.08
C GLY A 151 -11.56 2.21 9.78
N LEU A 152 -12.61 1.54 9.32
CA LEU A 152 -12.98 0.21 9.83
C LEU A 152 -11.86 -0.80 9.54
N PHE A 153 -11.41 -0.87 8.30
CA PHE A 153 -10.35 -1.80 7.91
C PHE A 153 -9.00 -1.43 8.55
N ALA A 154 -8.70 -0.14 8.62
CA ALA A 154 -7.45 0.33 9.21
C ALA A 154 -7.37 0.09 10.73
N ALA A 155 -8.46 0.30 11.47
CA ALA A 155 -8.46 0.25 12.93
C ALA A 155 -8.84 -1.12 13.51
N ASP A 156 -9.69 -1.89 12.82
CA ASP A 156 -10.29 -3.10 13.41
C ASP A 156 -9.51 -4.39 13.05
N LEU A 157 -8.67 -4.38 12.00
CA LEU A 157 -7.90 -5.57 11.61
C LEU A 157 -6.65 -5.83 12.47
N GLY A 158 -6.23 -4.87 13.31
CA GLY A 158 -5.15 -5.06 14.28
C GLY A 158 -3.76 -5.32 13.66
N VAL A 159 -3.56 -4.97 12.38
CA VAL A 159 -2.28 -5.08 11.68
C VAL A 159 -1.72 -3.71 11.34
N PRO A 160 -0.38 -3.55 11.18
CA PRO A 160 0.21 -2.29 10.78
C PRO A 160 -0.37 -1.77 9.47
N VAL A 161 -0.62 -0.46 9.38
CA VAL A 161 -1.08 0.21 8.17
C VAL A 161 0.04 1.11 7.65
N VAL A 162 0.51 0.83 6.45
CA VAL A 162 1.57 1.59 5.76
C VAL A 162 0.90 2.63 4.85
N PRO A 163 0.99 3.92 5.15
CA PRO A 163 0.55 4.95 4.23
C PRO A 163 1.46 4.97 3.01
N ALA A 164 0.89 5.02 1.82
CA ALA A 164 1.64 5.09 0.58
C ALA A 164 1.09 6.17 -0.35
N HIS A 165 1.97 6.79 -1.13
CA HIS A 165 1.59 7.72 -2.17
C HIS A 165 2.10 7.24 -3.53
N ILE A 166 1.20 7.20 -4.50
CA ILE A 166 1.49 6.86 -5.89
C ILE A 166 1.34 8.11 -6.76
N GLU A 167 2.32 8.35 -7.62
CA GLU A 167 2.30 9.45 -8.55
C GLU A 167 2.62 8.96 -9.97
N GLY A 168 2.02 9.59 -10.99
CA GLY A 168 2.29 9.32 -12.40
C GLY A 168 1.40 8.26 -13.05
N THR A 169 0.76 7.37 -12.31
CA THR A 169 -0.04 6.25 -12.86
C THR A 169 -1.24 6.70 -13.70
N ARG A 170 -1.84 7.86 -13.38
CA ARG A 170 -2.90 8.45 -14.20
C ARG A 170 -2.43 8.75 -15.63
N ASN A 171 -1.19 9.20 -15.78
CA ASN A 171 -0.61 9.48 -17.08
C ASN A 171 -0.27 8.21 -17.86
N ILE A 172 -0.04 7.09 -17.16
CA ILE A 172 0.18 5.78 -17.76
C ILE A 172 -1.15 5.19 -18.28
N LEU A 173 -2.20 5.20 -17.44
CA LEU A 173 -3.49 4.62 -17.80
C LEU A 173 -4.61 5.30 -17.00
N ALA A 174 -5.21 6.35 -17.58
CA ALA A 174 -6.30 7.09 -16.96
C ALA A 174 -7.58 6.25 -16.88
N LYS A 175 -8.53 6.72 -16.07
CA LYS A 175 -9.84 6.09 -15.94
C LYS A 175 -10.58 6.13 -17.29
N GLY A 176 -10.90 4.96 -17.86
CA GLY A 176 -11.58 4.80 -19.16
C GLY A 176 -10.62 4.58 -20.33
N GLU A 177 -9.31 4.67 -20.13
CA GLU A 177 -8.32 4.28 -21.13
C GLU A 177 -7.98 2.79 -21.04
N PHE A 178 -7.55 2.19 -22.17
CA PHE A 178 -7.19 0.77 -22.29
C PHE A 178 -5.75 0.56 -22.75
N VAL A 179 -5.12 1.58 -23.33
CA VAL A 179 -3.75 1.50 -23.84
C VAL A 179 -2.84 2.30 -22.93
N PRO A 180 -1.88 1.64 -22.24
CA PRO A 180 -0.95 2.34 -21.38
C PRO A 180 0.06 3.16 -22.18
N ARG A 181 0.41 4.34 -21.67
CA ARG A 181 1.43 5.24 -22.21
C ARG A 181 2.73 5.12 -21.40
N PRO A 182 3.90 5.33 -22.00
CA PRO A 182 5.15 5.38 -21.24
C PRO A 182 5.21 6.65 -20.38
N GLY A 183 5.82 6.55 -19.21
CA GLY A 183 6.00 7.71 -18.33
C GLY A 183 6.57 7.33 -16.97
N PRO A 184 7.06 8.31 -16.20
CA PRO A 184 7.58 8.06 -14.88
C PRO A 184 6.44 7.74 -13.89
N VAL A 185 6.71 6.78 -13.02
CA VAL A 185 5.84 6.42 -11.90
C VAL A 185 6.68 6.42 -10.62
N SER A 186 6.18 6.97 -9.56
CA SER A 186 6.83 6.91 -8.26
C SER A 186 5.90 6.35 -7.18
N VAL A 187 6.49 5.60 -6.25
CA VAL A 187 5.83 5.12 -5.02
C VAL A 187 6.64 5.56 -3.82
N ARG A 188 5.97 6.12 -2.83
CA ARG A 188 6.56 6.47 -1.54
C ARG A 188 5.81 5.75 -0.44
N PHE A 189 6.50 4.91 0.33
CA PHE A 189 5.96 4.26 1.52
C PHE A 189 6.35 5.08 2.76
N GLY A 190 5.37 5.45 3.58
CA GLY A 190 5.60 6.12 4.85
C GLY A 190 5.75 5.13 6.00
N GLU A 191 6.11 5.64 7.17
CA GLU A 191 6.20 4.88 8.41
C GLU A 191 4.88 4.18 8.73
N PRO A 192 4.91 2.90 9.12
CA PRO A 192 3.71 2.16 9.48
C PRO A 192 3.03 2.75 10.72
N VAL A 193 1.71 2.74 10.73
CA VAL A 193 0.88 3.16 11.85
C VAL A 193 0.15 1.93 12.41
N ILE A 194 0.24 1.73 13.72
CA ILE A 194 -0.53 0.70 14.42
C ILE A 194 -1.68 1.38 15.14
N PHE A 195 -2.90 0.94 14.87
CA PHE A 195 -4.09 1.43 15.52
C PHE A 195 -4.49 0.44 16.63
N GLU A 196 -4.19 0.78 17.87
CA GLU A 196 -4.67 0.02 19.03
C GLU A 196 -6.03 0.55 19.48
N SER A 197 -6.99 -0.33 19.66
CA SER A 197 -8.38 0.04 20.02
C SER A 197 -8.51 0.82 21.34
N ASN A 198 -7.50 0.77 22.21
CA ASN A 198 -7.41 1.44 23.50
C ASN A 198 -6.55 2.73 23.52
N GLN A 199 -5.80 3.03 22.44
CA GLN A 199 -4.91 4.21 22.40
C GLN A 199 -5.58 5.49 21.86
N PHE A 200 -6.87 5.45 21.55
CA PHE A 200 -7.55 6.64 21.04
C PHE A 200 -7.83 7.64 22.16
N ASP A 201 -7.09 8.74 22.13
CA ASP A 201 -7.25 9.87 23.04
C ASP A 201 -8.69 10.44 22.94
N PRO A 202 -9.47 10.43 24.05
CA PRO A 202 -10.82 11.00 24.07
C PRO A 202 -10.90 12.48 23.65
N ARG A 203 -9.76 13.21 23.68
CA ARG A 203 -9.67 14.63 23.28
C ARG A 203 -9.99 14.85 21.81
N TRP A 204 -9.88 13.82 20.95
CA TRP A 204 -10.26 13.93 19.54
C TRP A 204 -11.79 13.91 19.33
N GLY A 205 -12.59 13.63 20.36
CA GLY A 205 -14.07 13.73 20.35
C GLY A 205 -14.78 12.93 19.26
N ARG A 206 -14.05 12.04 18.59
CA ARG A 206 -14.45 11.33 17.38
C ARG A 206 -13.95 9.89 17.52
N GLY A 207 -14.82 8.93 17.27
CA GLY A 207 -14.48 7.51 17.48
C GLY A 207 -13.20 7.08 16.73
N PRO A 208 -12.54 6.02 17.21
CA PRO A 208 -11.22 5.56 16.76
C PRO A 208 -11.09 5.44 15.23
N ARG A 209 -12.11 4.95 14.55
CA ARG A 209 -12.13 4.76 13.08
C ARG A 209 -12.02 6.07 12.30
N ARG A 210 -12.58 7.16 12.84
CA ARG A 210 -12.49 8.48 12.19
C ARG A 210 -11.12 9.09 12.37
N ALA A 211 -10.53 8.97 13.54
CA ALA A 211 -9.18 9.42 13.81
C ALA A 211 -8.15 8.66 12.93
N ALA A 212 -8.36 7.35 12.71
CA ALA A 212 -7.54 6.57 11.79
C ALA A 212 -7.59 7.10 10.35
N VAL A 213 -8.79 7.45 9.86
CA VAL A 213 -8.96 8.02 8.51
C VAL A 213 -8.24 9.36 8.39
N GLU A 214 -8.46 10.27 9.34
CA GLU A 214 -7.87 11.61 9.36
C GLU A 214 -6.32 11.54 9.42
N LEU A 215 -5.76 10.64 10.25
CA LEU A 215 -4.32 10.44 10.34
C LEU A 215 -3.74 9.86 9.03
N LEU A 216 -4.37 8.85 8.45
CA LEU A 216 -3.92 8.27 7.19
C LEU A 216 -4.00 9.28 6.04
N GLU A 217 -5.07 10.07 5.97
CA GLU A 217 -5.19 11.14 4.96
C GLU A 217 -4.05 12.15 5.11
N GLN A 218 -3.77 12.61 6.33
CA GLN A 218 -2.67 13.53 6.61
C GLN A 218 -1.32 12.92 6.19
N ARG A 219 -1.05 11.67 6.55
CA ARG A 219 0.22 10.98 6.21
C ARG A 219 0.39 10.84 4.70
N ILE A 220 -0.65 10.42 3.97
CA ILE A 220 -0.57 10.25 2.52
C ILE A 220 -0.42 11.59 1.80
N ARG A 221 -1.11 12.65 2.25
CA ARG A 221 -0.92 14.01 1.72
C ARG A 221 0.48 14.55 2.01
N SER A 222 1.05 14.26 3.17
CA SER A 222 2.43 14.63 3.49
C SER A 222 3.43 13.95 2.54
N LEU A 223 3.24 12.66 2.24
CA LEU A 223 4.06 11.94 1.26
C LEU A 223 3.98 12.54 -0.15
N SER A 224 2.84 13.11 -0.54
CA SER A 224 2.70 13.76 -1.86
C SER A 224 3.52 15.06 -1.97
N GLN A 225 3.70 15.75 -0.85
CA GLN A 225 4.43 17.03 -0.79
C GLN A 225 5.94 16.85 -0.59
N THR A 226 6.40 15.68 -0.20
CA THR A 226 7.82 15.40 0.01
C THR A 226 8.50 15.31 -1.36
N PRO A 227 9.48 16.18 -1.67
CA PRO A 227 10.26 16.03 -2.90
C PRO A 227 10.94 14.66 -2.90
N PRO A 228 11.23 14.07 -4.08
CA PRO A 228 11.96 12.82 -4.15
C PRO A 228 13.31 12.99 -3.44
N ALA A 229 13.37 12.50 -2.20
CA ALA A 229 14.61 12.49 -1.43
C ALA A 229 15.62 11.54 -2.09
N GLY A 230 16.92 11.74 -1.80
CA GLY A 230 18.02 10.96 -2.40
C GLY A 230 17.96 9.44 -2.24
N ASP A 231 16.98 8.92 -1.52
CA ASP A 231 16.76 7.48 -1.29
C ASP A 231 15.81 6.82 -2.33
N MET A 232 15.47 7.51 -3.43
CA MET A 232 14.67 6.89 -4.48
C MET A 232 15.51 5.88 -5.28
N ILE A 233 15.24 4.61 -5.08
CA ILE A 233 15.87 3.50 -5.80
C ILE A 233 15.13 3.29 -7.12
N ARG A 234 15.86 3.33 -8.25
CA ARG A 234 15.35 2.80 -9.52
C ARG A 234 15.44 1.28 -9.47
N LEU A 235 14.31 0.59 -9.55
CA LEU A 235 14.29 -0.88 -9.53
C LEU A 235 15.05 -1.54 -10.70
N ALA A 236 15.47 -0.78 -11.71
CA ALA A 236 16.34 -1.26 -12.79
C ALA A 236 17.81 -1.46 -12.37
N GLU A 237 18.22 -0.87 -11.26
CA GLU A 237 19.59 -0.99 -10.72
C GLU A 237 19.60 -2.19 -9.75
N GLY A 238 19.90 -3.37 -10.23
CA GLY A 238 19.77 -4.67 -9.53
C GLY A 238 20.33 -4.76 -8.09
N PRO A 239 20.13 -5.88 -7.38
CA PRO A 239 20.31 -6.04 -5.94
C PRO A 239 21.74 -5.81 -5.39
N GLU A 240 22.75 -5.66 -6.26
CA GLU A 240 24.12 -5.38 -5.83
C GLU A 240 24.33 -3.95 -5.32
N LYS A 241 23.64 -2.95 -5.90
CA LYS A 241 23.74 -1.57 -5.44
C LYS A 241 22.97 -1.31 -4.14
N GLU A 242 21.92 -2.07 -3.91
CA GLU A 242 21.15 -2.01 -2.67
C GLU A 242 21.99 -2.46 -1.47
N LYS A 243 22.84 -3.50 -1.63
CA LYS A 243 23.79 -3.91 -0.62
C LYS A 243 24.89 -2.87 -0.37
N GLN A 244 25.36 -2.18 -1.41
CA GLN A 244 26.38 -1.14 -1.26
C GLN A 244 25.82 0.14 -0.61
N ALA A 245 24.58 0.53 -0.92
CA ALA A 245 23.90 1.65 -0.24
C ALA A 245 23.69 1.36 1.25
N THR A 246 23.25 0.16 1.60
CA THR A 246 23.04 -0.26 3.00
C THR A 246 24.38 -0.34 3.76
N ILE A 247 25.46 -0.79 3.12
CA ILE A 247 26.81 -0.83 3.72
C ILE A 247 27.38 0.57 3.94
N SER A 248 27.16 1.50 3.01
CA SER A 248 27.64 2.90 3.16
C SER A 248 26.89 3.65 4.25
N ILE A 249 25.59 3.44 4.43
CA ILE A 249 24.81 4.03 5.52
C ILE A 249 25.25 3.46 6.88
N SER A 250 25.51 2.15 6.97
CA SER A 250 26.04 1.52 8.20
C SER A 250 27.45 2.00 8.56
N ALA A 251 28.31 2.21 7.57
CA ALA A 251 29.66 2.75 7.79
C ALA A 251 29.66 4.22 8.24
N ALA A 252 28.73 5.04 7.72
CA ALA A 252 28.59 6.44 8.14
C ALA A 252 28.06 6.57 9.57
N ALA A 253 27.18 5.65 10.01
CA ALA A 253 26.66 5.62 11.37
C ALA A 253 27.70 5.15 12.41
N GLN A 254 28.73 4.40 12.04
CA GLN A 254 29.79 3.92 12.94
C GLN A 254 31.00 4.86 12.98
N GLY A 255 31.16 5.79 12.05
CA GLY A 255 32.30 6.72 11.95
C GLY A 255 32.21 7.97 12.85
N GLY A 256 31.09 8.23 13.54
CA GLY A 256 30.84 9.43 14.33
C GLY A 256 31.28 9.42 15.79
N GLY A 257 31.95 8.40 16.28
CA GLY A 257 32.21 8.15 17.69
C GLY A 257 33.67 8.28 18.14
N ASN A 258 34.42 9.36 17.81
CA ASN A 258 35.70 9.59 18.42
C ASN A 258 35.95 11.09 18.75
N ALA A 259 35.15 11.60 19.68
CA ALA A 259 35.40 12.89 20.31
C ALA A 259 36.23 12.69 21.59
N LYS A 260 37.47 13.12 21.54
CA LYS A 260 38.45 13.08 22.63
C LYS A 260 37.91 13.72 23.91
N SER A 261 38.00 12.97 25.00
CA SER A 261 37.80 13.40 26.38
C SER A 261 38.80 14.50 26.77
N PRO A 262 38.41 15.63 27.38
CA PRO A 262 39.36 16.60 27.89
C PRO A 262 39.92 16.13 29.24
N THR A 263 41.23 16.18 29.34
CA THR A 263 42.11 15.92 30.48
C THR A 263 41.68 16.73 31.73
N ARG A 264 41.34 16.05 32.81
CA ARG A 264 41.22 16.67 34.16
C ARG A 264 42.61 17.14 34.64
N ARG A 265 42.84 18.46 34.75
CA ARG A 265 43.92 19.02 35.57
C ARG A 265 43.54 18.85 37.05
N ARG A 266 44.42 18.20 37.80
CA ARG A 266 44.48 18.27 39.27
C ARG A 266 45.01 19.66 39.63
N ILE A 267 44.33 20.34 40.52
CA ILE A 267 44.88 21.43 41.29
C ILE A 267 45.02 20.91 42.70
N SER A 268 46.26 20.86 43.17
CA SER A 268 46.66 20.71 44.54
C SER A 268 46.61 22.10 45.18
N GLU A 269 45.86 22.26 46.22
CA GLU A 269 46.18 22.84 47.54
C GLU A 269 44.88 22.90 48.36
#